data_b55e7e2c7869f2c931785ff2ab8a5f01
#
_entry.id   b55e7e2c7869f2c931785ff2ab8a5f01
#
_cell.length_a   1.000
_cell.length_b   1.000
_cell.length_c   1.000
_cell.angle_alpha   90.00
_cell.angle_beta   90.00
_cell.angle_gamma   90.00
#
_symmetry.space_group_name_H-M   'P 1'
#
loop_
_entity.id
_entity.type
_entity.pdbx_description
1 polymer ?
#
loop_
_entity_poly.entity_id
_entity_poly.type
_entity_poly.pdbx_seq_one_letter_code
_entity_poly.pdbx_strand_id
1 'polypeptide(L)'
;MTGRVIHTGQVVIDLTLRIEALPEPGGDVFADEAGMGLGGGYNVLVAARRLGVETLFAGTLGRGPFSQAADAGLAAIGAVHVGARVDGDLGYCVAMTDARAERTFVSAAGAETRDPLDAFDRLEVGAEDVVYVSGYSLAHAANTAALERLVRRLVGSAGRTGDGGGGRSGGGNGGRSSGGARGGGGATGGRPGAVLFDVSPMVGTASMESLEMVGALDPIWSLNEREAGILAARLGLDAPDGDRAATAEALARRLGPVLVRAGASGSWFASDDGLIRTPSVSVKPVDTNGAGDAHSGVLAAALARGVALPVALRWANAAGALSTTRRGPATCPTEKEIMAVV
;
A
#
# COMPACT_ATOMS: atom_id res chain seq x y z
N MET A 1 9.37 5.99 19.69
CA MET A 1 9.30 4.59 19.19
C MET A 1 9.17 4.70 17.68
N THR A 2 9.76 3.80 16.91
CA THR A 2 9.53 3.76 15.45
C THR A 2 8.16 3.15 15.20
N GLY A 3 7.38 3.75 14.31
CA GLY A 3 6.09 3.20 13.87
C GLY A 3 6.24 1.92 13.06
N ARG A 4 5.12 1.28 12.76
CA ARG A 4 5.01 0.07 11.93
C ARG A 4 4.44 0.44 10.56
N VAL A 5 4.69 -0.41 9.57
CA VAL A 5 3.94 -0.36 8.30
C VAL A 5 2.84 -1.41 8.34
N ILE A 6 1.60 -0.99 8.22
CA ILE A 6 0.41 -1.84 8.25
C ILE A 6 -0.19 -1.88 6.84
N HIS A 7 -0.11 -3.03 6.19
CA HIS A 7 -0.64 -3.22 4.84
C HIS A 7 -2.04 -3.84 4.90
N THR A 8 -3.05 -3.13 4.39
CA THR A 8 -4.48 -3.57 4.43
C THR A 8 -4.98 -4.16 3.12
N GLY A 9 -4.14 -4.22 2.09
CA GLY A 9 -4.51 -4.77 0.78
C GLY A 9 -4.22 -6.27 0.65
N GLN A 10 -3.96 -6.71 -0.59
CA GLN A 10 -3.88 -8.12 -0.95
C GLN A 10 -2.44 -8.58 -1.16
N VAL A 11 -2.16 -9.82 -0.79
CA VAL A 11 -1.03 -10.63 -1.27
C VAL A 11 -1.60 -11.69 -2.21
N VAL A 12 -0.95 -11.90 -3.35
CA VAL A 12 -1.34 -12.88 -4.36
C VAL A 12 -0.16 -13.76 -4.76
N ILE A 13 -0.43 -14.85 -5.47
CA ILE A 13 0.62 -15.64 -6.09
C ILE A 13 0.87 -15.11 -7.50
N ASP A 14 2.12 -14.84 -7.84
CA ASP A 14 2.57 -14.56 -9.20
C ASP A 14 3.13 -15.84 -9.81
N LEU A 15 2.47 -16.35 -10.85
CA LEU A 15 2.95 -17.42 -11.71
C LEU A 15 3.54 -16.79 -12.96
N THR A 16 4.86 -16.80 -13.07
CA THR A 16 5.57 -16.17 -14.19
C THR A 16 5.94 -17.21 -15.24
N LEU A 17 5.62 -16.94 -16.49
CA LEU A 17 5.95 -17.76 -17.63
C LEU A 17 6.69 -16.92 -18.67
N ARG A 18 7.83 -17.42 -19.14
CA ARG A 18 8.51 -16.89 -20.32
C ARG A 18 8.20 -17.78 -21.51
N ILE A 19 7.64 -17.21 -22.55
CA ILE A 19 7.19 -17.92 -23.75
C ILE A 19 7.72 -17.21 -25.00
N GLU A 20 7.82 -17.90 -26.11
CA GLU A 20 8.19 -17.28 -27.38
C GLU A 20 7.08 -16.30 -27.86
N ALA A 21 5.84 -16.77 -27.85
CA ALA A 21 4.64 -15.99 -28.19
C ALA A 21 3.43 -16.56 -27.46
N LEU A 22 2.36 -15.77 -27.33
CA LEU A 22 1.07 -16.27 -26.85
C LEU A 22 0.54 -17.33 -27.82
N PRO A 23 0.00 -18.45 -27.30
CA PRO A 23 -0.62 -19.46 -28.17
C PRO A 23 -1.85 -18.91 -28.87
N GLU A 24 -2.08 -19.34 -30.10
CA GLU A 24 -3.36 -19.11 -30.78
C GLU A 24 -4.48 -19.84 -30.03
N PRO A 25 -5.75 -19.43 -30.16
CA PRO A 25 -6.87 -20.12 -29.54
C PRO A 25 -6.91 -21.60 -29.92
N GLY A 26 -6.87 -22.49 -28.91
CA GLY A 26 -6.77 -23.94 -29.08
C GLY A 26 -5.37 -24.49 -29.26
N GLY A 27 -4.35 -23.61 -29.28
CA GLY A 27 -2.94 -24.00 -29.35
C GLY A 27 -2.34 -24.32 -27.99
N ASP A 28 -1.10 -24.84 -28.01
CA ASP A 28 -0.28 -25.17 -26.84
C ASP A 28 1.15 -24.65 -27.05
N VAL A 29 1.77 -24.10 -26.00
CA VAL A 29 3.17 -23.66 -26.00
C VAL A 29 3.84 -24.07 -24.70
N PHE A 30 5.11 -24.43 -24.78
CA PHE A 30 5.93 -24.64 -23.59
C PHE A 30 6.61 -23.34 -23.18
N ALA A 31 6.64 -23.07 -21.87
CA ALA A 31 7.40 -21.96 -21.34
C ALA A 31 8.90 -22.34 -21.25
N ASP A 32 9.79 -21.42 -21.68
CA ASP A 32 11.24 -21.56 -21.53
C ASP A 32 11.67 -21.44 -20.07
N GLU A 33 10.98 -20.59 -19.31
CA GLU A 33 11.18 -20.37 -17.88
C GLU A 33 9.81 -20.27 -17.20
N ALA A 34 9.69 -20.89 -16.03
CA ALA A 34 8.50 -20.78 -15.18
C ALA A 34 8.92 -20.51 -13.74
N GLY A 35 8.15 -19.69 -13.05
CA GLY A 35 8.38 -19.37 -11.65
C GLY A 35 7.09 -19.16 -10.88
N MET A 36 7.21 -19.32 -9.57
CA MET A 36 6.15 -18.96 -8.62
C MET A 36 6.75 -18.06 -7.55
N GLY A 37 6.07 -16.96 -7.26
CA GLY A 37 6.46 -16.02 -6.21
C GLY A 37 5.26 -15.40 -5.54
N LEU A 38 5.53 -14.58 -4.52
CA LEU A 38 4.51 -13.74 -3.92
C LEU A 38 4.57 -12.35 -4.55
N GLY A 39 3.38 -11.83 -4.87
CA GLY A 39 3.18 -10.51 -5.48
C GLY A 39 2.21 -9.64 -4.69
N GLY A 40 1.81 -8.55 -5.34
CA GLY A 40 0.94 -7.55 -4.72
C GLY A 40 1.60 -6.91 -3.50
N GLY A 41 0.86 -6.78 -2.42
CA GLY A 41 1.32 -6.17 -1.16
C GLY A 41 2.55 -6.81 -0.54
N TYR A 42 2.90 -8.04 -0.90
CA TYR A 42 4.13 -8.67 -0.45
C TYR A 42 5.37 -7.85 -0.82
N ASN A 43 5.40 -7.28 -2.02
CA ASN A 43 6.51 -6.44 -2.48
C ASN A 43 6.69 -5.20 -1.59
N VAL A 44 5.59 -4.57 -1.18
CA VAL A 44 5.59 -3.41 -0.26
C VAL A 44 6.13 -3.82 1.11
N LEU A 45 5.68 -4.98 1.62
CA LEU A 45 6.12 -5.50 2.92
C LEU A 45 7.62 -5.85 2.91
N VAL A 46 8.12 -6.48 1.83
CA VAL A 46 9.56 -6.75 1.64
C VAL A 46 10.35 -5.44 1.66
N ALA A 47 9.88 -4.42 0.96
CA ALA A 47 10.55 -3.13 0.90
C ALA A 47 10.65 -2.48 2.28
N ALA A 48 9.56 -2.47 3.04
CA ALA A 48 9.55 -1.92 4.39
C ALA A 48 10.45 -2.72 5.36
N ARG A 49 10.42 -4.04 5.28
CA ARG A 49 11.27 -4.92 6.11
C ARG A 49 12.76 -4.73 5.84
N ARG A 50 13.15 -4.45 4.59
CA ARG A 50 14.56 -4.18 4.21
C ARG A 50 15.11 -2.88 4.79
N LEU A 51 14.23 -1.97 5.23
CA LEU A 51 14.58 -0.79 6.04
C LEU A 51 14.49 -1.04 7.55
N GLY A 52 14.31 -2.28 8.00
CA GLY A 52 14.28 -2.64 9.40
C GLY A 52 12.97 -2.27 10.14
N VAL A 53 11.92 -1.86 9.42
CA VAL A 53 10.63 -1.48 10.02
C VAL A 53 9.78 -2.72 10.27
N GLU A 54 9.12 -2.78 11.43
CA GLU A 54 8.11 -3.81 11.70
C GLU A 54 6.94 -3.69 10.72
N THR A 55 6.51 -4.82 10.17
CA THR A 55 5.41 -4.84 9.19
C THR A 55 4.32 -5.78 9.63
N LEU A 56 3.08 -5.30 9.53
CA LEU A 56 1.87 -6.08 9.73
C LEU A 56 1.14 -6.24 8.39
N PHE A 57 0.79 -7.47 8.07
CA PHE A 57 -0.12 -7.76 6.96
C PHE A 57 -1.52 -8.01 7.53
N ALA A 58 -2.46 -7.09 7.26
CA ALA A 58 -3.82 -7.13 7.75
C ALA A 58 -4.83 -7.64 6.72
N GLY A 59 -4.40 -7.90 5.47
CA GLY A 59 -5.25 -8.48 4.43
C GLY A 59 -5.66 -9.92 4.71
N THR A 60 -6.69 -10.39 4.04
CA THR A 60 -7.24 -11.74 4.21
C THR A 60 -6.40 -12.79 3.49
N LEU A 61 -6.17 -13.92 4.16
CA LEU A 61 -5.60 -15.14 3.59
C LEU A 61 -6.64 -16.26 3.58
N GLY A 62 -6.41 -17.25 2.73
CA GLY A 62 -7.16 -18.50 2.71
C GLY A 62 -6.54 -19.58 3.59
N ARG A 63 -6.85 -20.86 3.22
CA ARG A 63 -6.37 -22.06 3.91
C ARG A 63 -5.69 -23.08 2.99
N GLY A 64 -5.64 -22.80 1.68
CA GLY A 64 -5.07 -23.70 0.69
C GLY A 64 -3.54 -23.56 0.53
N PRO A 65 -2.95 -24.28 -0.43
CA PRO A 65 -1.50 -24.30 -0.68
C PRO A 65 -0.89 -22.92 -0.97
N PHE A 66 -1.57 -22.07 -1.73
CA PHE A 66 -1.10 -20.71 -2.04
C PHE A 66 -1.08 -19.83 -0.79
N SER A 67 -2.09 -19.97 0.07
CA SER A 67 -2.14 -19.29 1.36
C SER A 67 -1.01 -19.76 2.29
N GLN A 68 -0.66 -21.05 2.27
CA GLN A 68 0.47 -21.59 3.03
C GLN A 68 1.81 -21.03 2.49
N ALA A 69 1.94 -20.90 1.17
CA ALA A 69 3.11 -20.25 0.56
C ALA A 69 3.22 -18.77 0.98
N ALA A 70 2.09 -18.06 1.06
CA ALA A 70 2.05 -16.68 1.55
C ALA A 70 2.47 -16.60 3.03
N ASP A 71 1.99 -17.50 3.88
CA ASP A 71 2.40 -17.59 5.29
C ASP A 71 3.93 -17.78 5.42
N ALA A 72 4.46 -18.73 4.66
CA ALA A 72 5.89 -19.01 4.66
C ALA A 72 6.71 -17.80 4.19
N GLY A 73 6.25 -17.12 3.13
CA GLY A 73 6.91 -15.93 2.60
C GLY A 73 6.87 -14.76 3.57
N LEU A 74 5.72 -14.49 4.19
CA LEU A 74 5.58 -13.44 5.21
C LEU A 74 6.48 -13.72 6.41
N ALA A 75 6.50 -14.98 6.89
CA ALA A 75 7.37 -15.39 7.99
C ALA A 75 8.86 -15.23 7.62
N ALA A 76 9.25 -15.58 6.39
CA ALA A 76 10.63 -15.47 5.92
C ALA A 76 11.17 -14.03 5.94
N ILE A 77 10.31 -13.04 5.70
CA ILE A 77 10.68 -11.63 5.81
C ILE A 77 10.44 -11.04 7.21
N GLY A 78 9.87 -11.82 8.14
CA GLY A 78 9.52 -11.35 9.49
C GLY A 78 8.32 -10.39 9.51
N ALA A 79 7.44 -10.44 8.51
CA ALA A 79 6.15 -9.75 8.55
C ALA A 79 5.13 -10.59 9.32
N VAL A 80 4.29 -9.92 10.13
CA VAL A 80 3.28 -10.61 10.95
C VAL A 80 1.92 -10.51 10.26
N HIS A 81 1.29 -11.67 10.01
CA HIS A 81 -0.10 -11.69 9.54
C HIS A 81 -1.06 -11.50 10.71
N VAL A 82 -1.84 -10.44 10.67
CA VAL A 82 -2.85 -10.07 11.67
C VAL A 82 -4.27 -10.01 11.09
N GLY A 83 -4.41 -10.30 9.78
CA GLY A 83 -5.67 -10.26 9.05
C GLY A 83 -6.53 -11.49 9.26
N ALA A 84 -7.68 -11.48 8.59
CA ALA A 84 -8.65 -12.57 8.63
C ALA A 84 -8.17 -13.81 7.83
N ARG A 85 -8.81 -14.95 8.13
CA ARG A 85 -8.72 -16.17 7.32
C ARG A 85 -10.10 -16.63 6.94
N VAL A 86 -10.26 -16.94 5.66
CA VAL A 86 -11.49 -17.46 5.08
C VAL A 86 -11.27 -18.80 4.39
N ASP A 87 -12.33 -19.52 4.11
CA ASP A 87 -12.24 -20.77 3.35
C ASP A 87 -11.83 -20.53 1.90
N GLY A 88 -11.17 -21.51 1.31
CA GLY A 88 -10.59 -21.46 -0.04
C GLY A 88 -9.12 -21.04 -0.02
N ASP A 89 -8.57 -20.73 -1.18
CA ASP A 89 -7.16 -20.38 -1.35
C ASP A 89 -6.98 -18.97 -1.90
N LEU A 90 -5.76 -18.45 -1.83
CA LEU A 90 -5.39 -17.19 -2.49
C LEU A 90 -5.59 -17.25 -3.99
N GLY A 91 -5.93 -16.12 -4.56
CA GLY A 91 -5.86 -15.88 -5.98
C GLY A 91 -4.42 -15.83 -6.50
N TYR A 92 -4.32 -15.87 -7.81
CA TYR A 92 -3.04 -15.83 -8.50
C TYR A 92 -3.11 -15.02 -9.78
N CYS A 93 -1.95 -14.53 -10.20
CA CYS A 93 -1.75 -13.86 -11.47
C CYS A 93 -0.79 -14.68 -12.32
N VAL A 94 -1.22 -15.13 -13.49
CA VAL A 94 -0.34 -15.69 -14.51
C VAL A 94 0.22 -14.53 -15.33
N ALA A 95 1.52 -14.28 -15.23
CA ALA A 95 2.23 -13.26 -15.98
C ALA A 95 3.05 -13.92 -17.09
N MET A 96 2.58 -13.81 -18.32
CA MET A 96 3.26 -14.34 -19.51
C MET A 96 4.09 -13.22 -20.15
N THR A 97 5.38 -13.48 -20.34
CA THR A 97 6.31 -12.56 -21.01
C THR A 97 6.78 -13.17 -22.32
N ASP A 98 6.50 -12.53 -23.46
CA ASP A 98 6.89 -13.01 -24.76
C ASP A 98 8.35 -12.62 -25.15
N ALA A 99 8.81 -13.07 -26.31
CA ALA A 99 10.15 -12.79 -26.82
C ALA A 99 10.42 -11.29 -27.05
N ARG A 100 9.37 -10.45 -27.20
CA ARG A 100 9.47 -9.00 -27.33
C ARG A 100 9.46 -8.28 -25.97
N ALA A 101 9.45 -9.04 -24.87
CA ALA A 101 9.30 -8.54 -23.51
C ALA A 101 7.92 -7.90 -23.22
N GLU A 102 6.92 -8.16 -24.08
CA GLU A 102 5.54 -7.78 -23.79
C GLU A 102 4.94 -8.71 -22.75
N ARG A 103 4.14 -8.13 -21.85
CA ARG A 103 3.52 -8.88 -20.75
C ARG A 103 2.02 -8.97 -20.92
N THR A 104 1.51 -10.17 -20.76
CA THR A 104 0.07 -10.47 -20.72
C THR A 104 -0.26 -11.11 -19.38
N PHE A 105 -1.33 -10.66 -18.75
CA PHE A 105 -1.73 -11.10 -17.42
C PHE A 105 -3.10 -11.76 -17.45
N VAL A 106 -3.23 -12.86 -16.72
CA VAL A 106 -4.52 -13.49 -16.40
C VAL A 106 -4.58 -13.68 -14.89
N SER A 107 -5.54 -13.04 -14.25
CA SER A 107 -5.69 -13.11 -12.79
C SER A 107 -6.94 -13.88 -12.41
N ALA A 108 -6.81 -14.72 -11.38
CA ALA A 108 -7.90 -15.42 -10.72
C ALA A 108 -8.04 -14.89 -9.29
N ALA A 109 -9.25 -14.44 -8.96
CA ALA A 109 -9.56 -13.97 -7.61
C ALA A 109 -9.71 -15.15 -6.64
N GLY A 110 -9.28 -14.95 -5.41
CA GLY A 110 -9.33 -15.96 -4.34
C GLY A 110 -9.80 -15.40 -3.00
N ALA A 111 -9.24 -15.93 -1.93
CA ALA A 111 -9.56 -15.57 -0.56
C ALA A 111 -9.27 -14.08 -0.26
N GLU A 112 -8.24 -13.51 -0.86
CA GLU A 112 -7.81 -12.11 -0.70
C GLU A 112 -8.85 -11.08 -1.16
N THR A 113 -9.87 -11.51 -1.91
CA THR A 113 -10.96 -10.66 -2.40
C THR A 113 -12.24 -10.76 -1.55
N ARG A 114 -12.18 -11.48 -0.43
CA ARG A 114 -13.35 -11.82 0.40
C ARG A 114 -13.13 -11.43 1.86
N ASP A 115 -12.73 -10.21 2.12
CA ASP A 115 -12.60 -9.69 3.47
C ASP A 115 -13.93 -9.84 4.24
N PRO A 116 -13.94 -10.49 5.43
CA PRO A 116 -15.07 -10.37 6.33
C PRO A 116 -15.31 -8.89 6.69
N LEU A 117 -16.54 -8.50 6.91
CA LEU A 117 -16.88 -7.10 7.24
C LEU A 117 -16.11 -6.58 8.46
N ASP A 118 -15.79 -7.44 9.41
CA ASP A 118 -15.05 -7.16 10.63
C ASP A 118 -13.54 -7.46 10.53
N ALA A 119 -13.01 -7.69 9.32
CA ALA A 119 -11.62 -8.08 9.07
C ALA A 119 -10.60 -7.20 9.81
N PHE A 120 -10.88 -5.91 9.92
CA PHE A 120 -9.97 -4.93 10.54
C PHE A 120 -10.37 -4.51 11.96
N ASP A 121 -11.44 -5.06 12.57
CA ASP A 121 -11.95 -4.58 13.86
C ASP A 121 -10.94 -4.70 15.00
N ARG A 122 -10.09 -5.73 14.95
CA ARG A 122 -9.05 -6.00 15.94
C ARG A 122 -7.70 -5.37 15.61
N LEU A 123 -7.60 -4.67 14.48
CA LEU A 123 -6.36 -4.04 14.06
C LEU A 123 -6.10 -2.81 14.93
N GLU A 124 -5.04 -2.87 15.72
CA GLU A 124 -4.57 -1.75 16.53
C GLU A 124 -3.63 -0.88 15.67
N VAL A 125 -3.96 0.41 15.58
CA VAL A 125 -3.19 1.40 14.83
C VAL A 125 -2.70 2.48 15.79
N GLY A 126 -1.40 2.69 15.85
CA GLY A 126 -0.75 3.70 16.67
C GLY A 126 -0.51 5.01 15.90
N ALA A 127 -0.21 6.07 16.66
CA ALA A 127 0.02 7.41 16.08
C ALA A 127 1.32 7.52 15.25
N GLU A 128 2.23 6.56 15.38
CA GLU A 128 3.48 6.51 14.60
C GLU A 128 3.37 5.54 13.41
N ASP A 129 2.29 4.74 13.34
CA ASP A 129 2.13 3.74 12.30
C ASP A 129 1.77 4.38 10.97
N VAL A 130 2.24 3.76 9.89
CA VAL A 130 1.84 4.09 8.51
C VAL A 130 0.92 3.00 7.99
N VAL A 131 -0.33 3.38 7.66
CA VAL A 131 -1.29 2.47 7.05
C VAL A 131 -1.17 2.58 5.54
N TYR A 132 -0.86 1.45 4.89
CA TYR A 132 -0.85 1.33 3.44
C TYR A 132 -2.18 0.76 2.95
N VAL A 133 -2.86 1.51 2.09
CA VAL A 133 -4.11 1.11 1.44
C VAL A 133 -3.85 0.88 -0.04
N SER A 134 -4.30 -0.26 -0.55
CA SER A 134 -4.21 -0.61 -1.97
C SER A 134 -5.51 -0.30 -2.70
N GLY A 135 -5.43 0.31 -3.86
CA GLY A 135 -6.58 0.54 -4.74
C GLY A 135 -7.25 -0.77 -5.21
N TYR A 136 -6.52 -1.87 -5.23
CA TYR A 136 -7.12 -3.18 -5.51
C TYR A 136 -8.18 -3.59 -4.48
N SER A 137 -8.14 -3.05 -3.25
CA SER A 137 -9.20 -3.26 -2.26
C SER A 137 -10.54 -2.68 -2.69
N LEU A 138 -10.55 -1.73 -3.64
CA LEU A 138 -11.76 -1.11 -4.18
C LEU A 138 -12.35 -1.88 -5.38
N ALA A 139 -11.67 -2.93 -5.85
CA ALA A 139 -12.14 -3.76 -6.97
C ALA A 139 -13.20 -4.78 -6.55
N HIS A 140 -13.32 -5.09 -5.26
CA HIS A 140 -14.17 -6.15 -4.73
C HIS A 140 -15.06 -5.63 -3.61
N ALA A 141 -16.37 -5.84 -3.71
CA ALA A 141 -17.36 -5.28 -2.79
C ALA A 141 -17.10 -5.65 -1.31
N ALA A 142 -16.67 -6.89 -1.04
CA ALA A 142 -16.37 -7.34 0.32
C ALA A 142 -15.21 -6.56 0.93
N ASN A 143 -14.11 -6.39 0.17
CA ASN A 143 -12.93 -5.64 0.60
C ASN A 143 -13.25 -4.15 0.76
N THR A 144 -14.02 -3.57 -0.15
CA THR A 144 -14.48 -2.17 -0.04
C THR A 144 -15.29 -1.96 1.23
N ALA A 145 -16.23 -2.86 1.55
CA ALA A 145 -17.07 -2.76 2.75
C ALA A 145 -16.25 -2.88 4.06
N ALA A 146 -15.30 -3.82 4.11
CA ALA A 146 -14.41 -3.96 5.26
C ALA A 146 -13.49 -2.75 5.43
N LEU A 147 -12.93 -2.22 4.32
CA LEU A 147 -12.11 -1.02 4.30
C LEU A 147 -12.91 0.21 4.76
N GLU A 148 -14.14 0.37 4.29
CA GLU A 148 -15.03 1.47 4.73
C GLU A 148 -15.25 1.45 6.24
N ARG A 149 -15.45 0.26 6.82
CA ARG A 149 -15.58 0.10 8.27
C ARG A 149 -14.30 0.49 9.01
N LEU A 150 -13.12 0.13 8.47
CA LEU A 150 -11.83 0.58 9.00
C LEU A 150 -11.71 2.10 8.95
N VAL A 151 -12.01 2.71 7.79
CA VAL A 151 -11.95 4.17 7.59
C VAL A 151 -12.84 4.89 8.62
N ARG A 152 -14.09 4.49 8.76
CA ARG A 152 -15.02 5.08 9.75
C ARG A 152 -14.46 4.99 11.18
N ARG A 153 -13.81 3.88 11.53
CA ARG A 153 -13.20 3.70 12.85
C ARG A 153 -12.00 4.63 13.07
N LEU A 154 -11.11 4.75 12.07
CA LEU A 154 -9.93 5.60 12.17
C LEU A 154 -10.29 7.10 12.18
N VAL A 155 -11.26 7.53 11.37
CA VAL A 155 -11.77 8.91 11.35
C VAL A 155 -12.52 9.23 12.65
N GLY A 156 -13.41 8.32 13.14
CA GLY A 156 -14.17 8.51 14.36
C GLY A 156 -13.34 8.57 15.64
N SER A 157 -12.12 8.03 15.64
CA SER A 157 -11.19 8.15 16.76
C SER A 157 -10.55 9.54 16.87
N ALA A 158 -10.44 10.27 15.76
CA ALA A 158 -9.87 11.62 15.73
C ALA A 158 -10.73 12.66 16.47
N GLY A 159 -12.06 12.47 16.48
CA GLY A 159 -12.99 13.39 17.17
C GLY A 159 -13.00 13.29 18.70
N ARG A 160 -12.39 12.25 19.29
CA ARG A 160 -12.43 12.03 20.75
C ARG A 160 -11.20 12.53 21.52
N THR A 161 -10.17 12.95 20.86
CA THR A 161 -8.94 13.49 21.49
C THR A 161 -8.98 15.02 21.70
N GLY A 162 -10.01 15.72 21.21
CA GLY A 162 -10.11 17.17 21.23
C GLY A 162 -10.94 17.78 22.38
N ASP A 163 -11.63 16.98 23.22
CA ASP A 163 -12.52 17.54 24.26
C ASP A 163 -12.08 17.12 25.68
N GLY A 164 -10.92 17.57 26.09
CA GLY A 164 -10.33 17.35 27.42
C GLY A 164 -9.80 18.65 28.04
N GLY A 165 -10.57 19.74 28.05
CA GLY A 165 -10.10 20.97 28.66
C GLY A 165 -11.20 21.97 28.99
N GLY A 166 -11.75 21.92 30.22
CA GLY A 166 -12.44 23.07 30.74
C GLY A 166 -13.75 22.81 31.53
N GLY A 167 -13.66 22.47 32.81
CA GLY A 167 -14.80 22.43 33.70
C GLY A 167 -14.37 22.43 35.14
N ARG A 168 -14.39 23.62 35.79
CA ARG A 168 -13.97 23.90 37.17
C ARG A 168 -14.88 23.25 38.24
N SER A 169 -14.22 22.83 39.29
CA SER A 169 -14.55 22.98 40.72
C SER A 169 -15.88 22.49 41.26
N GLY A 170 -15.81 21.62 42.25
CA GLY A 170 -16.85 21.38 43.25
C GLY A 170 -16.44 20.22 44.17
N GLY A 171 -16.03 20.55 45.39
CA GLY A 171 -15.55 19.60 46.39
C GLY A 171 -16.61 18.65 46.95
N GLY A 172 -16.19 17.54 47.51
CA GLY A 172 -17.05 16.59 48.24
C GLY A 172 -16.27 15.36 48.66
N ASN A 173 -16.01 15.27 49.92
CA ASN A 173 -15.31 14.28 50.72
C ASN A 173 -16.00 12.92 50.76
N GLY A 174 -15.25 11.82 50.82
CA GLY A 174 -15.67 10.64 51.58
C GLY A 174 -15.90 9.35 50.81
N GLY A 175 -15.13 8.30 51.17
CA GLY A 175 -15.57 6.93 51.04
C GLY A 175 -14.62 5.95 50.32
N ARG A 176 -13.78 5.28 51.11
CA ARG A 176 -13.05 4.03 50.72
C ARG A 176 -14.04 2.90 50.44
N SER A 177 -13.88 2.22 49.34
CA SER A 177 -14.09 0.77 49.33
C SER A 177 -13.33 0.10 48.19
N SER A 178 -12.70 -0.97 48.51
CA SER A 178 -11.91 -1.93 47.74
C SER A 178 -12.76 -2.72 46.75
N GLY A 179 -12.17 -3.08 45.60
CA GLY A 179 -12.49 -4.37 44.99
C GLY A 179 -12.79 -4.32 43.49
N GLY A 180 -12.01 -5.04 42.71
CA GLY A 180 -12.47 -5.63 41.48
C GLY A 180 -11.83 -5.09 40.20
N ALA A 181 -10.63 -5.60 39.87
CA ALA A 181 -10.11 -5.57 38.52
C ALA A 181 -11.06 -6.29 37.54
N ARG A 182 -11.64 -5.59 36.60
CA ARG A 182 -12.18 -6.16 35.37
C ARG A 182 -11.54 -5.40 34.24
N GLY A 183 -10.60 -6.09 33.57
CA GLY A 183 -10.00 -5.65 32.34
C GLY A 183 -11.07 -5.54 31.26
N GLY A 184 -11.46 -4.34 30.94
CA GLY A 184 -12.18 -3.99 29.73
C GLY A 184 -11.16 -3.36 28.79
N GLY A 185 -10.57 -4.15 27.90
CA GLY A 185 -9.77 -3.68 26.79
C GLY A 185 -10.66 -2.86 25.85
N GLY A 186 -10.77 -1.57 26.09
CA GLY A 186 -11.31 -0.63 25.11
C GLY A 186 -10.31 -0.56 23.98
N ALA A 187 -10.73 -0.94 22.77
CA ALA A 187 -9.94 -0.82 21.55
C ALA A 187 -9.49 0.64 21.38
N THR A 188 -8.23 0.90 21.69
CA THR A 188 -7.58 2.19 21.47
C THR A 188 -7.08 2.25 20.03
N GLY A 189 -8.01 2.40 19.05
CA GLY A 189 -7.64 2.72 17.69
C GLY A 189 -7.32 4.21 17.60
N GLY A 190 -6.03 4.57 17.59
CA GLY A 190 -5.57 5.93 17.31
C GLY A 190 -5.65 6.24 15.80
N ARG A 191 -5.51 7.55 15.45
CA ARG A 191 -5.25 7.93 14.05
C ARG A 191 -3.82 7.50 13.73
N PRO A 192 -3.54 6.93 12.52
CA PRO A 192 -2.17 6.62 12.09
C PRO A 192 -1.35 7.91 11.91
N GLY A 193 -0.04 7.80 12.00
CA GLY A 193 0.90 8.90 11.71
C GLY A 193 0.84 9.34 10.26
N ALA A 194 0.61 8.38 9.34
CA ALA A 194 0.34 8.66 7.94
C ALA A 194 -0.51 7.54 7.31
N VAL A 195 -1.22 7.88 6.24
CA VAL A 195 -1.85 6.92 5.33
C VAL A 195 -1.23 7.08 3.96
N LEU A 196 -0.77 5.98 3.36
CA LEU A 196 -0.32 5.94 1.97
C LEU A 196 -1.34 5.15 1.15
N PHE A 197 -2.02 5.81 0.23
CA PHE A 197 -2.98 5.19 -0.66
C PHE A 197 -2.38 5.05 -2.06
N ASP A 198 -1.98 3.84 -2.42
CA ASP A 198 -1.58 3.50 -3.80
C ASP A 198 -2.85 3.17 -4.59
N VAL A 199 -3.25 4.07 -5.48
CA VAL A 199 -4.54 3.97 -6.18
C VAL A 199 -4.59 2.80 -7.16
N SER A 200 -3.43 2.32 -7.62
CA SER A 200 -3.26 1.21 -8.57
C SER A 200 -4.06 1.42 -9.89
N PRO A 201 -3.98 0.53 -10.86
CA PRO A 201 -4.79 0.62 -12.09
C PRO A 201 -6.30 0.70 -11.84
N MET A 202 -6.77 0.38 -10.62
CA MET A 202 -8.19 0.45 -10.26
C MET A 202 -8.75 1.88 -10.26
N VAL A 203 -7.90 2.90 -10.28
CA VAL A 203 -8.31 4.30 -10.39
C VAL A 203 -9.26 4.56 -11.58
N GLY A 204 -9.18 3.76 -12.64
CA GLY A 204 -10.06 3.85 -13.81
C GLY A 204 -11.47 3.31 -13.58
N THR A 205 -11.65 2.36 -12.67
CA THR A 205 -12.89 1.58 -12.49
C THR A 205 -13.51 1.71 -11.09
N ALA A 206 -12.74 2.03 -10.06
CA ALA A 206 -13.26 2.28 -8.73
C ALA A 206 -14.33 3.39 -8.74
N SER A 207 -15.37 3.29 -7.95
CA SER A 207 -16.37 4.35 -7.84
C SER A 207 -15.77 5.61 -7.22
N MET A 208 -16.29 6.78 -7.57
CA MET A 208 -15.86 8.04 -6.94
C MET A 208 -16.16 8.04 -5.44
N GLU A 209 -17.28 7.46 -5.04
CA GLU A 209 -17.65 7.28 -3.62
C GLU A 209 -16.58 6.47 -2.85
N SER A 210 -16.08 5.36 -3.44
CA SER A 210 -15.02 4.56 -2.83
C SER A 210 -13.69 5.33 -2.73
N LEU A 211 -13.36 6.14 -3.73
CA LEU A 211 -12.17 7.00 -3.68
C LEU A 211 -12.31 8.10 -2.60
N GLU A 212 -13.47 8.73 -2.51
CA GLU A 212 -13.78 9.74 -1.49
C GLU A 212 -13.79 9.14 -0.08
N MET A 213 -14.28 7.92 0.06
CA MET A 213 -14.25 7.18 1.32
C MET A 213 -12.81 7.02 1.83
N VAL A 214 -11.86 6.60 0.97
CA VAL A 214 -10.45 6.52 1.36
C VAL A 214 -9.86 7.91 1.59
N GLY A 215 -10.26 8.91 0.81
CA GLY A 215 -9.88 10.32 0.96
C GLY A 215 -10.17 10.89 2.35
N ALA A 216 -11.19 10.38 3.05
CA ALA A 216 -11.51 10.80 4.43
C ALA A 216 -10.39 10.49 5.44
N LEU A 217 -9.42 9.64 5.11
CA LEU A 217 -8.23 9.39 5.91
C LEU A 217 -7.13 10.45 5.71
N ASP A 218 -7.31 11.41 4.80
CA ASP A 218 -6.30 12.39 4.40
C ASP A 218 -4.97 11.71 3.99
N PRO A 219 -5.02 10.78 3.00
CA PRO A 219 -3.86 10.00 2.62
C PRO A 219 -2.91 10.76 1.71
N ILE A 220 -1.65 10.31 1.65
CA ILE A 220 -0.79 10.59 0.49
C ILE A 220 -1.31 9.72 -0.67
N TRP A 221 -1.89 10.34 -1.68
CA TRP A 221 -2.32 9.68 -2.92
C TRP A 221 -1.11 9.36 -3.79
N SER A 222 -0.72 8.10 -3.85
CA SER A 222 0.42 7.64 -4.63
C SER A 222 -0.04 7.12 -6.00
N LEU A 223 0.39 7.77 -7.06
CA LEU A 223 -0.02 7.47 -8.44
C LEU A 223 1.20 7.40 -9.37
N ASN A 224 1.14 6.58 -10.40
CA ASN A 224 2.01 6.77 -11.55
C ASN A 224 1.42 7.83 -12.53
N GLU A 225 2.18 8.21 -13.55
CA GLU A 225 1.75 9.26 -14.53
C GLU A 225 0.42 8.93 -15.18
N ARG A 226 0.23 7.67 -15.60
CA ARG A 226 -1.01 7.22 -16.24
C ARG A 226 -2.20 7.29 -15.28
N GLU A 227 -2.02 6.83 -14.06
CA GLU A 227 -3.04 6.86 -13.01
C GLU A 227 -3.42 8.29 -12.64
N ALA A 228 -2.42 9.18 -12.55
CA ALA A 228 -2.64 10.60 -12.28
C ALA A 228 -3.47 11.27 -13.36
N GLY A 229 -3.16 11.01 -14.64
CA GLY A 229 -3.95 11.51 -15.78
C GLY A 229 -5.39 10.99 -15.78
N ILE A 230 -5.58 9.69 -15.50
CA ILE A 230 -6.92 9.10 -15.40
C ILE A 230 -7.72 9.76 -14.26
N LEU A 231 -7.11 9.92 -13.08
CA LEU A 231 -7.80 10.52 -11.93
C LEU A 231 -8.13 11.99 -12.18
N ALA A 232 -7.20 12.76 -12.74
CA ALA A 232 -7.44 14.16 -13.12
C ALA A 232 -8.62 14.30 -14.10
N ALA A 233 -8.66 13.47 -15.14
CA ALA A 233 -9.76 13.45 -16.10
C ALA A 233 -11.10 13.09 -15.45
N ARG A 234 -11.12 12.09 -14.55
CA ARG A 234 -12.34 11.70 -13.81
C ARG A 234 -12.86 12.78 -12.86
N LEU A 235 -11.95 13.61 -12.33
CA LEU A 235 -12.28 14.75 -11.48
C LEU A 235 -12.62 16.01 -12.28
N GLY A 236 -12.53 16.00 -13.62
CA GLY A 236 -12.75 17.15 -14.48
C GLY A 236 -11.69 18.24 -14.28
N LEU A 237 -10.47 17.87 -13.88
CA LEU A 237 -9.39 18.82 -13.66
C LEU A 237 -8.65 19.11 -14.96
N ASP A 238 -8.30 20.39 -15.16
CA ASP A 238 -7.40 20.80 -16.24
C ASP A 238 -5.96 20.47 -15.82
N ALA A 239 -5.44 19.40 -16.42
CA ALA A 239 -4.09 18.89 -16.20
C ALA A 239 -3.44 18.71 -17.58
N PRO A 240 -2.54 19.62 -18.00
CA PRO A 240 -1.89 19.55 -19.30
C PRO A 240 -1.13 18.24 -19.48
N ASP A 241 -1.31 17.60 -20.64
CA ASP A 241 -0.62 16.36 -20.97
C ASP A 241 0.90 16.52 -20.83
N GLY A 242 1.51 15.62 -20.07
CA GLY A 242 2.96 15.60 -19.86
C GLY A 242 3.48 16.59 -18.80
N ASP A 243 2.67 17.51 -18.29
CA ASP A 243 3.07 18.38 -17.18
C ASP A 243 2.75 17.75 -15.83
N ARG A 244 3.72 17.02 -15.29
CA ARG A 244 3.62 16.29 -14.03
C ARG A 244 3.44 17.20 -12.82
N ALA A 245 4.06 18.39 -12.87
CA ALA A 245 3.97 19.37 -11.80
C ALA A 245 2.55 19.94 -11.73
N ALA A 246 2.04 20.44 -12.85
CA ALA A 246 0.68 20.95 -12.91
C ALA A 246 -0.37 19.88 -12.56
N THR A 247 -0.17 18.62 -13.02
CA THR A 247 -1.05 17.50 -12.69
C THR A 247 -1.03 17.21 -11.19
N ALA A 248 0.15 17.13 -10.56
CA ALA A 248 0.26 16.87 -9.11
C ALA A 248 -0.41 18.00 -8.30
N GLU A 249 -0.16 19.27 -8.67
CA GLU A 249 -0.77 20.42 -7.98
C GLU A 249 -2.30 20.47 -8.18
N ALA A 250 -2.80 20.19 -9.40
CA ALA A 250 -4.24 20.17 -9.67
C ALA A 250 -4.95 19.10 -8.82
N LEU A 251 -4.37 17.90 -8.76
CA LEU A 251 -4.88 16.82 -7.93
C LEU A 251 -4.80 17.17 -6.45
N ALA A 252 -3.68 17.76 -5.99
CA ALA A 252 -3.48 18.09 -4.57
C ALA A 252 -4.48 19.13 -4.07
N ARG A 253 -4.82 20.13 -4.88
CA ARG A 253 -5.87 21.12 -4.53
C ARG A 253 -7.25 20.48 -4.30
N ARG A 254 -7.51 19.32 -4.86
CA ARG A 254 -8.81 18.63 -4.76
C ARG A 254 -8.83 17.50 -3.74
N LEU A 255 -7.69 16.84 -3.52
CA LEU A 255 -7.60 15.56 -2.80
C LEU A 255 -6.74 15.62 -1.53
N GLY A 256 -5.96 16.69 -1.31
CA GLY A 256 -4.88 16.72 -0.31
C GLY A 256 -3.55 16.23 -0.88
N PRO A 257 -2.62 15.68 -0.07
CA PRO A 257 -1.27 15.33 -0.52
C PRO A 257 -1.24 14.31 -1.66
N VAL A 258 -0.59 14.64 -2.78
CA VAL A 258 -0.47 13.78 -3.98
C VAL A 258 0.99 13.56 -4.33
N LEU A 259 1.33 12.34 -4.65
CA LEU A 259 2.64 11.91 -5.14
C LEU A 259 2.50 11.28 -6.54
N VAL A 260 3.01 11.95 -7.57
CA VAL A 260 3.07 11.44 -8.94
C VAL A 260 4.46 10.85 -9.20
N ARG A 261 4.53 9.55 -9.47
CA ARG A 261 5.73 8.78 -9.79
C ARG A 261 5.90 8.71 -11.31
N ALA A 262 7.05 9.13 -11.84
CA ALA A 262 7.29 9.22 -13.27
C ALA A 262 8.58 8.49 -13.71
N GLY A 263 8.81 7.31 -13.19
CA GLY A 263 9.91 6.42 -13.54
C GLY A 263 11.27 7.12 -13.52
N ALA A 264 11.98 7.13 -14.63
CA ALA A 264 13.32 7.76 -14.75
C ALA A 264 13.29 9.28 -14.53
N SER A 265 12.15 9.93 -14.64
CA SER A 265 12.01 11.38 -14.37
C SER A 265 11.93 11.72 -12.89
N GLY A 266 11.75 10.72 -12.03
CA GLY A 266 11.61 10.88 -10.57
C GLY A 266 10.16 11.00 -10.12
N SER A 267 9.90 11.87 -9.14
CA SER A 267 8.56 12.07 -8.59
C SER A 267 8.25 13.53 -8.28
N TRP A 268 6.97 13.85 -8.22
CA TRP A 268 6.41 15.16 -7.86
C TRP A 268 5.43 14.96 -6.72
N PHE A 269 5.74 15.52 -5.58
CA PHE A 269 4.86 15.55 -4.43
C PHE A 269 4.28 16.95 -4.30
N ALA A 270 2.95 17.07 -4.25
CA ALA A 270 2.25 18.32 -4.06
C ALA A 270 1.32 18.24 -2.85
N SER A 271 1.27 19.29 -2.06
CA SER A 271 0.39 19.48 -0.90
C SER A 271 0.13 20.97 -0.70
N ASP A 272 -0.57 21.34 0.38
CA ASP A 272 -0.76 22.75 0.77
C ASP A 272 0.56 23.46 1.06
N ASP A 273 1.61 22.72 1.44
CA ASP A 273 2.96 23.26 1.68
C ASP A 273 3.74 23.55 0.38
N GLY A 274 3.18 23.19 -0.77
CA GLY A 274 3.76 23.40 -2.09
C GLY A 274 4.19 22.13 -2.81
N LEU A 275 5.06 22.30 -3.82
CA LEU A 275 5.53 21.25 -4.73
C LEU A 275 6.98 20.85 -4.40
N ILE A 276 7.22 19.55 -4.25
CA ILE A 276 8.56 18.96 -4.13
C ILE A 276 8.80 18.07 -5.35
N ARG A 277 9.77 18.46 -6.19
CA ARG A 277 10.30 17.59 -7.24
C ARG A 277 11.50 16.82 -6.71
N THR A 278 11.47 15.49 -6.85
CA THR A 278 12.58 14.62 -6.45
C THR A 278 13.09 13.84 -7.67
N PRO A 279 14.37 14.00 -8.08
CA PRO A 279 14.91 13.26 -9.22
C PRO A 279 15.01 11.76 -8.91
N SER A 280 15.01 10.95 -9.98
CA SER A 280 15.34 9.52 -9.89
C SER A 280 16.84 9.29 -9.94
N VAL A 281 17.27 8.10 -9.53
CA VAL A 281 18.63 7.62 -9.73
C VAL A 281 18.75 7.01 -11.14
N SER A 282 19.83 7.32 -11.84
CA SER A 282 20.07 6.76 -13.17
C SER A 282 20.53 5.30 -13.07
N VAL A 283 19.77 4.39 -13.66
CA VAL A 283 20.06 2.96 -13.70
C VAL A 283 19.78 2.40 -15.09
N LYS A 284 20.32 1.23 -15.40
CA LYS A 284 19.92 0.45 -16.58
C LYS A 284 18.86 -0.57 -16.16
N PRO A 285 17.58 -0.36 -16.51
CA PRO A 285 16.52 -1.26 -16.08
C PRO A 285 16.60 -2.60 -16.81
N VAL A 286 16.28 -3.67 -16.10
CA VAL A 286 16.16 -5.05 -16.58
C VAL A 286 14.71 -5.52 -16.50
N ASP A 287 14.03 -5.17 -15.39
CA ASP A 287 12.64 -5.52 -15.14
C ASP A 287 11.99 -4.46 -14.27
N THR A 288 10.87 -3.88 -14.73
CA THR A 288 10.18 -2.80 -14.01
C THR A 288 9.08 -3.31 -13.06
N ASN A 289 8.90 -4.64 -12.95
CA ASN A 289 7.91 -5.22 -12.06
C ASN A 289 8.22 -4.90 -10.58
N GLY A 290 7.21 -4.47 -9.83
CA GLY A 290 7.36 -4.13 -8.41
C GLY A 290 8.13 -2.83 -8.11
N ALA A 291 8.51 -2.03 -9.13
CA ALA A 291 9.19 -0.75 -8.88
C ALA A 291 8.33 0.24 -8.11
N GLY A 292 7.03 0.28 -8.39
CA GLY A 292 6.05 1.07 -7.64
C GLY A 292 5.93 0.59 -6.19
N ASP A 293 5.90 -0.73 -5.99
CA ASP A 293 5.80 -1.33 -4.66
C ASP A 293 7.08 -1.07 -3.83
N ALA A 294 8.25 -1.18 -4.46
CA ALA A 294 9.53 -0.86 -3.83
C ALA A 294 9.58 0.61 -3.40
N HIS A 295 9.13 1.52 -4.27
CA HIS A 295 9.01 2.94 -3.96
C HIS A 295 8.06 3.18 -2.79
N SER A 296 6.83 2.67 -2.87
CA SER A 296 5.78 2.88 -1.86
C SER A 296 6.13 2.25 -0.52
N GLY A 297 6.73 1.05 -0.52
CA GLY A 297 7.15 0.36 0.70
C GLY A 297 8.30 1.08 1.42
N VAL A 298 9.28 1.60 0.67
CA VAL A 298 10.38 2.41 1.24
C VAL A 298 9.86 3.75 1.75
N LEU A 299 8.95 4.42 1.02
CA LEU A 299 8.32 5.65 1.50
C LEU A 299 7.58 5.41 2.82
N ALA A 300 6.73 4.39 2.88
CA ALA A 300 5.99 4.03 4.10
C ALA A 300 6.93 3.74 5.27
N ALA A 301 8.01 2.98 5.03
CA ALA A 301 8.99 2.66 6.06
C ALA A 301 9.76 3.89 6.56
N ALA A 302 10.16 4.77 5.65
CA ALA A 302 10.86 6.00 6.00
C ALA A 302 9.96 6.93 6.85
N LEU A 303 8.68 7.06 6.48
CA LEU A 303 7.69 7.83 7.26
C LEU A 303 7.47 7.21 8.65
N ALA A 304 7.33 5.88 8.75
CA ALA A 304 7.19 5.18 10.04
C ALA A 304 8.42 5.34 10.95
N ARG A 305 9.59 5.62 10.36
CA ARG A 305 10.83 5.95 11.10
C ARG A 305 10.94 7.43 11.45
N GLY A 306 9.97 8.27 11.10
CA GLY A 306 10.00 9.72 11.30
C GLY A 306 11.01 10.44 10.40
N VAL A 307 11.40 9.84 9.27
CA VAL A 307 12.28 10.48 8.30
C VAL A 307 11.53 11.62 7.61
N ALA A 308 12.15 12.78 7.51
CA ALA A 308 11.55 13.94 6.86
C ALA A 308 11.17 13.63 5.41
N LEU A 309 9.98 14.05 4.98
CA LEU A 309 9.40 13.70 3.68
C LEU A 309 10.32 13.92 2.47
N PRO A 310 11.09 15.04 2.35
CA PRO A 310 11.98 15.21 1.21
C PRO A 310 13.11 14.17 1.16
N VAL A 311 13.54 13.66 2.31
CA VAL A 311 14.52 12.57 2.41
C VAL A 311 13.88 11.24 2.07
N ALA A 312 12.68 10.98 2.62
CA ALA A 312 11.93 9.76 2.36
C ALA A 312 11.62 9.59 0.85
N LEU A 313 11.28 10.68 0.15
CA LEU A 313 11.07 10.67 -1.30
C LEU A 313 12.34 10.32 -2.09
N ARG A 314 13.51 10.82 -1.67
CA ARG A 314 14.79 10.42 -2.29
C ARG A 314 15.05 8.93 -2.12
N TRP A 315 14.86 8.40 -0.91
CA TRP A 315 15.02 6.97 -0.65
C TRP A 315 14.06 6.11 -1.47
N ALA A 316 12.80 6.53 -1.55
CA ALA A 316 11.77 5.85 -2.33
C ALA A 316 12.10 5.83 -3.83
N ASN A 317 12.52 6.97 -4.42
CA ASN A 317 12.93 7.03 -5.82
C ASN A 317 14.14 6.14 -6.09
N ALA A 318 15.15 6.15 -5.22
CA ALA A 318 16.31 5.27 -5.32
C ALA A 318 15.90 3.79 -5.26
N ALA A 319 15.01 3.43 -4.34
CA ALA A 319 14.51 2.06 -4.20
C ALA A 319 13.76 1.60 -5.45
N GLY A 320 12.84 2.43 -5.97
CA GLY A 320 12.12 2.14 -7.20
C GLY A 320 13.07 1.97 -8.40
N ALA A 321 14.07 2.86 -8.55
CA ALA A 321 15.06 2.75 -9.62
C ALA A 321 15.93 1.49 -9.48
N LEU A 322 16.52 1.25 -8.32
CA LEU A 322 17.39 0.09 -8.08
C LEU A 322 16.64 -1.24 -8.20
N SER A 323 15.38 -1.32 -7.81
CA SER A 323 14.58 -2.54 -7.96
C SER A 323 14.49 -2.97 -9.42
N THR A 324 14.44 -2.04 -10.36
CA THR A 324 14.36 -2.33 -11.80
C THR A 324 15.62 -2.98 -12.38
N THR A 325 16.74 -2.95 -11.68
CA THR A 325 18.00 -3.58 -12.13
C THR A 325 18.03 -5.09 -11.93
N ARG A 326 16.99 -5.66 -11.32
CA ARG A 326 16.85 -7.08 -10.98
C ARG A 326 15.59 -7.65 -11.60
N ARG A 327 15.58 -8.94 -11.88
CA ARG A 327 14.40 -9.63 -12.44
C ARG A 327 13.48 -10.13 -11.33
N GLY A 328 12.20 -10.10 -11.60
CA GLY A 328 11.14 -10.66 -10.76
C GLY A 328 10.57 -9.69 -9.74
N PRO A 329 9.55 -10.14 -8.99
CA PRO A 329 8.93 -9.36 -7.91
C PRO A 329 9.85 -9.29 -6.67
N ALA A 330 9.50 -8.43 -5.71
CA ALA A 330 10.18 -8.28 -4.42
C ALA A 330 11.70 -8.00 -4.51
N THR A 331 12.13 -7.31 -5.56
CA THR A 331 13.54 -6.98 -5.84
C THR A 331 14.01 -5.69 -5.17
N CYS A 332 13.24 -5.12 -4.26
CA CYS A 332 13.60 -3.90 -3.53
C CYS A 332 15.03 -3.99 -2.98
N PRO A 333 15.85 -2.94 -3.11
CA PRO A 333 17.21 -2.91 -2.55
C PRO A 333 17.18 -2.88 -1.01
N THR A 334 18.31 -3.23 -0.42
CA THR A 334 18.56 -3.04 1.02
C THR A 334 18.77 -1.56 1.36
N GLU A 335 18.61 -1.17 2.64
CA GLU A 335 18.90 0.19 3.09
C GLU A 335 20.32 0.62 2.70
N LYS A 336 21.32 -0.25 2.85
CA LYS A 336 22.72 0.03 2.47
C LYS A 336 22.85 0.37 0.99
N GLU A 337 22.15 -0.33 0.12
CA GLU A 337 22.19 -0.07 -1.33
C GLU A 337 21.51 1.25 -1.67
N ILE A 338 20.40 1.59 -0.99
CA ILE A 338 19.73 2.87 -1.13
C ILE A 338 20.66 4.01 -0.70
N MET A 339 21.25 3.89 0.50
CA MET A 339 22.14 4.92 1.05
C MET A 339 23.41 5.14 0.21
N ALA A 340 23.80 4.19 -0.60
CA ALA A 340 24.97 4.32 -1.48
C ALA A 340 24.73 5.22 -2.70
N VAL A 341 23.46 5.58 -3.00
CA VAL A 341 23.08 6.31 -4.23
C VAL A 341 22.28 7.60 -3.97
N VAL A 342 21.91 7.90 -2.71
CA VAL A 342 21.11 9.09 -2.32
C VAL A 342 21.93 10.23 -1.75
#